data_0e9a4824a0173db3806ce7e0d5aa7040
#
_entry.id   0e9a4824a0173db3806ce7e0d5aa7040
#
_cell.length_a   1.000
_cell.length_b   1.000
_cell.length_c   1.000
_cell.angle_alpha   90.00
_cell.angle_beta   90.00
_cell.angle_gamma   90.00
#
_symmetry.space_group_name_H-M   'P 1'
#
loop_
_entity.id
_entity.type
_entity.pdbx_description
1 polymer ?
#
loop_
_entity_poly.entity_id
_entity_poly.type
_entity_poly.pdbx_seq_one_letter_code
_entity_poly.pdbx_strand_id
1 'polypeptide(L)'
;MTKLFSRVLSLILVLAFCFTIVACTKNPDDTTSSGSETESSTSATPGPDSNDPTDTKNDNLDASGYLKDDLPDDLNTKFNGRTVTFLYWEDVEKTEFEPVGDMSDDLDKNLMARNQAVCDRLGITIEFRKTKGNNNNVDNFLQEVKVDYENNRELDIIGTYSRSAGKCASRGYFRDLNGVNYIDTSKPWYPDQLLESLDIGGKLYFISGDASVNTLYLMYTVYFNKDLIEEYRLENPQDLVANKQWTIDKLIEMTKNTYQNLDGDGDLGGSYDTDDFYGFCTIYYGVDAFYTGSGLKLVDNTDKTKIMKISDDFTSEKSNNLLEKLGAWLTSADCNVFNDTKGKNSDYRVPFVKGNAIFCQERCYLAENYLIGKEGRDGVDFNYGVLPTPLFDENQKNYITCLGNPFSLYSISRGCKDDEVDMLGAFIECWSSESYRKTTPALFEVNMQLKYAQDSVDAQMFDICKNTITTDLGRVFSKDLNMMSELWSRAASTNANWSSQGKTYKTVLNNLLKSILQGFEKN
;
A
#
# COMPACT_ATOMS: atom_id res chain seq x y z
N MET A 1 -0.69 -12.74 50.61
CA MET A 1 -0.90 -11.41 51.17
C MET A 1 -0.11 -10.30 50.42
N THR A 2 0.64 -10.60 49.40
CA THR A 2 1.48 -9.61 48.67
C THR A 2 0.81 -9.02 47.42
N LYS A 3 -0.31 -9.49 46.97
CA LYS A 3 -1.04 -8.92 45.79
C LYS A 3 -2.12 -7.89 46.13
N LEU A 4 -2.40 -7.66 47.41
CA LEU A 4 -3.38 -6.67 47.84
C LEU A 4 -2.76 -5.30 48.14
N PHE A 5 -1.46 -5.26 48.44
CA PHE A 5 -0.75 -4.03 48.75
C PHE A 5 -0.36 -3.20 47.50
N SER A 6 -0.22 -3.83 46.35
CA SER A 6 0.11 -3.16 45.07
C SER A 6 -1.05 -2.36 44.50
N ARG A 7 -2.31 -2.77 44.76
CA ARG A 7 -3.48 -2.07 44.20
C ARG A 7 -3.96 -0.87 44.99
N VAL A 8 -3.52 -0.70 46.23
CA VAL A 8 -3.87 0.44 47.09
C VAL A 8 -2.89 1.58 46.89
N LEU A 9 -1.63 1.31 46.51
CA LEU A 9 -0.62 2.34 46.27
C LEU A 9 -0.82 3.08 44.93
N SER A 10 -1.45 2.43 43.96
CA SER A 10 -1.75 3.06 42.64
C SER A 10 -2.95 4.01 42.68
N LEU A 11 -3.83 3.91 43.69
CA LEU A 11 -5.00 4.79 43.79
C LEU A 11 -4.70 6.11 44.52
N ILE A 12 -3.59 6.22 45.23
CA ILE A 12 -3.21 7.42 46.00
C ILE A 12 -2.37 8.39 45.15
N LEU A 13 -1.75 7.95 44.07
CA LEU A 13 -0.94 8.81 43.19
C LEU A 13 -1.74 9.57 42.11
N VAL A 14 -3.01 9.22 41.88
CA VAL A 14 -3.88 9.91 40.90
C VAL A 14 -4.60 11.14 41.47
N LEU A 15 -4.58 11.34 42.77
CA LEU A 15 -5.29 12.46 43.44
C LEU A 15 -4.44 13.69 43.81
N ALA A 16 -3.16 13.73 43.42
CA ALA A 16 -2.24 14.78 43.80
C ALA A 16 -1.86 15.78 42.68
N PHE A 17 -2.47 15.70 41.49
CA PHE A 17 -2.12 16.56 40.34
C PHE A 17 -3.26 17.47 39.83
N CYS A 18 -4.19 17.80 40.69
CA CYS A 18 -5.14 18.89 40.41
C CYS A 18 -4.96 19.98 41.45
N PHE A 19 -4.17 20.99 41.14
CA PHE A 19 -4.28 22.38 41.66
C PHE A 19 -2.94 23.10 41.52
N THR A 20 -2.75 23.83 40.43
CA THR A 20 -2.13 25.17 40.43
C THR A 20 -2.47 25.85 39.08
N ILE A 21 -3.50 26.66 39.11
CA ILE A 21 -3.75 27.76 38.18
C ILE A 21 -3.56 29.04 38.98
N VAL A 22 -2.98 30.04 38.36
CA VAL A 22 -3.13 31.49 38.54
C VAL A 22 -1.76 32.16 38.28
N ALA A 23 -1.56 32.99 37.31
CA ALA A 23 -2.13 34.13 36.70
C ALA A 23 -1.06 35.21 36.44
N CYS A 24 -1.30 35.96 35.35
CA CYS A 24 -0.99 37.39 35.12
C CYS A 24 0.45 37.79 34.78
N THR A 25 0.77 38.68 33.85
CA THR A 25 0.10 39.80 33.16
C THR A 25 1.01 40.43 32.11
N LYS A 26 0.41 40.92 30.98
CA LYS A 26 0.67 42.16 30.19
C LYS A 26 2.08 42.66 29.81
N ASN A 27 2.31 42.72 28.52
CA ASN A 27 2.63 43.80 27.52
C ASN A 27 3.34 45.09 27.99
N PRO A 28 3.92 45.97 27.10
CA PRO A 28 3.91 46.03 25.62
C PRO A 28 5.21 46.60 24.96
N ASP A 29 5.13 46.73 23.59
CA ASP A 29 5.82 47.66 22.68
C ASP A 29 7.29 47.35 22.30
N ASP A 30 7.83 47.52 21.10
CA ASP A 30 7.47 48.27 19.90
C ASP A 30 8.39 47.89 18.70
N THR A 31 7.88 48.11 17.49
CA THR A 31 8.47 48.58 16.23
C THR A 31 9.40 47.74 15.33
N THR A 32 8.85 47.49 14.14
CA THR A 32 9.34 47.75 12.75
C THR A 32 10.59 47.03 12.22
N SER A 33 10.55 46.32 11.14
CA SER A 33 10.52 46.78 9.73
C SER A 33 10.88 45.66 8.75
N SER A 34 10.04 45.55 7.70
CA SER A 34 10.28 45.26 6.28
C SER A 34 11.10 44.03 5.81
N GLY A 35 10.42 43.18 5.05
CA GLY A 35 10.72 43.01 3.60
C GLY A 35 11.29 41.67 3.19
N SER A 36 10.51 40.91 2.52
CA SER A 36 10.78 40.24 1.24
C SER A 36 10.06 38.92 1.11
N GLU A 37 9.18 38.88 0.15
CA GLU A 37 8.40 37.71 -0.30
C GLU A 37 9.32 36.66 -0.91
N THR A 38 9.09 35.41 -0.59
CA THR A 38 9.33 34.30 -1.52
C THR A 38 8.27 33.24 -1.26
N GLU A 39 7.39 33.07 -2.22
CA GLU A 39 6.36 32.04 -2.22
C GLU A 39 7.00 30.65 -2.25
N SER A 40 6.61 29.81 -1.30
CA SER A 40 6.81 28.37 -1.37
C SER A 40 5.50 27.71 -0.96
N SER A 41 4.82 27.15 -1.93
CA SER A 41 3.62 26.37 -1.75
C SER A 41 3.97 25.01 -1.11
N THR A 42 3.68 24.87 0.16
CA THR A 42 3.68 23.57 0.87
C THR A 42 2.25 23.21 1.18
N SER A 43 1.74 22.15 0.54
CA SER A 43 0.50 21.50 0.93
C SER A 43 0.73 20.80 2.27
N ALA A 44 0.21 21.38 3.34
CA ALA A 44 0.20 20.79 4.68
C ALA A 44 -1.11 20.03 4.89
N THR A 45 -1.01 18.76 5.27
CA THR A 45 -2.10 17.98 5.84
C THR A 45 -2.40 18.51 7.25
N PRO A 46 -3.65 18.76 7.65
CA PRO A 46 -3.97 19.28 8.97
C PRO A 46 -3.86 18.19 10.03
N GLY A 47 -3.00 18.38 11.02
CA GLY A 47 -3.07 17.69 12.30
C GLY A 47 -4.06 18.42 13.24
N PRO A 48 -4.63 17.75 14.27
CA PRO A 48 -5.59 18.37 15.17
C PRO A 48 -4.85 19.20 16.22
N ASP A 49 -4.81 20.52 16.06
CA ASP A 49 -4.79 21.51 17.15
C ASP A 49 -4.72 22.94 16.60
N SER A 50 -5.83 23.66 16.65
CA SER A 50 -5.85 25.10 16.90
C SER A 50 -7.26 25.53 17.34
N ASN A 51 -7.41 25.82 18.60
CA ASN A 51 -8.56 26.56 19.12
C ASN A 51 -8.41 28.04 18.76
N ASP A 52 -8.93 28.45 17.60
CA ASP A 52 -9.18 29.84 17.27
C ASP A 52 -10.69 30.05 17.03
N PRO A 53 -11.39 30.93 17.76
CA PRO A 53 -12.85 31.07 17.69
C PRO A 53 -13.38 31.82 16.45
N THR A 54 -12.60 31.99 15.38
CA THR A 54 -13.02 32.63 14.13
C THR A 54 -13.07 31.66 12.95
N ASP A 55 -13.09 30.33 13.22
CA ASP A 55 -13.11 29.34 12.16
C ASP A 55 -14.52 29.28 11.52
N THR A 56 -14.62 29.81 10.31
CA THR A 56 -15.71 29.46 9.38
C THR A 56 -15.67 27.95 9.23
N LYS A 57 -16.66 27.22 9.81
CA LYS A 57 -16.83 25.78 9.61
C LYS A 57 -16.68 25.51 8.13
N ASN A 58 -15.66 24.75 7.77
CA ASN A 58 -15.53 24.24 6.42
C ASN A 58 -16.63 23.18 6.26
N ASP A 59 -17.76 23.57 5.67
CA ASP A 59 -18.97 22.75 5.55
C ASP A 59 -18.72 21.43 4.79
N ASN A 60 -17.52 21.29 4.22
CA ASN A 60 -17.11 20.09 3.48
C ASN A 60 -16.36 19.04 4.33
N LEU A 61 -16.20 19.26 5.64
CA LEU A 61 -15.64 18.26 6.55
C LEU A 61 -16.77 17.53 7.29
N ASP A 62 -16.50 16.26 7.63
CA ASP A 62 -17.36 15.51 8.55
C ASP A 62 -17.07 15.86 10.03
N ALA A 63 -17.80 15.21 10.95
CA ALA A 63 -17.63 15.45 12.38
C ALA A 63 -16.26 15.05 12.93
N SER A 64 -15.51 14.21 12.22
CA SER A 64 -14.16 13.76 12.57
C SER A 64 -13.07 14.57 11.86
N GLY A 65 -13.44 15.58 11.06
CA GLY A 65 -12.51 16.44 10.34
C GLY A 65 -12.02 15.89 9.00
N TYR A 66 -12.60 14.81 8.52
CA TYR A 66 -12.28 14.27 7.20
C TYR A 66 -13.09 14.95 6.09
N LEU A 67 -12.46 15.13 4.93
CA LEU A 67 -13.12 15.65 3.73
C LEU A 67 -14.27 14.73 3.29
N LYS A 68 -15.43 15.32 2.99
CA LYS A 68 -16.58 14.63 2.38
C LYS A 68 -16.47 14.66 0.85
N ASP A 69 -17.22 13.76 0.18
CA ASP A 69 -17.45 13.88 -1.26
C ASP A 69 -18.29 15.12 -1.60
N ASP A 70 -18.25 15.51 -2.87
CA ASP A 70 -19.04 16.62 -3.41
C ASP A 70 -20.31 16.11 -4.13
N LEU A 71 -20.76 14.90 -3.81
CA LEU A 71 -21.94 14.32 -4.41
C LEU A 71 -23.21 15.12 -4.04
N PRO A 72 -24.14 15.36 -5.00
CA PRO A 72 -25.41 16.03 -4.74
C PRO A 72 -26.24 15.35 -3.65
N ASP A 73 -27.00 16.13 -2.89
CA ASP A 73 -27.80 15.62 -1.77
C ASP A 73 -29.05 14.83 -2.19
N ASP A 74 -29.50 14.99 -3.42
CA ASP A 74 -30.73 14.40 -3.96
C ASP A 74 -30.52 13.02 -4.63
N LEU A 75 -29.29 12.45 -4.59
CA LEU A 75 -28.98 11.19 -5.27
C LEU A 75 -29.81 10.02 -4.73
N ASN A 76 -30.14 10.02 -3.44
CA ASN A 76 -31.03 9.01 -2.85
C ASN A 76 -32.44 9.02 -3.46
N THR A 77 -32.90 10.16 -3.93
CA THR A 77 -34.19 10.28 -4.68
C THR A 77 -34.01 9.91 -6.14
N LYS A 78 -32.89 10.36 -6.75
CA LYS A 78 -32.58 10.12 -8.17
C LYS A 78 -32.36 8.63 -8.48
N PHE A 79 -31.71 7.88 -7.60
CA PHE A 79 -31.38 6.46 -7.81
C PHE A 79 -32.25 5.51 -6.99
N ASN A 80 -33.24 6.01 -6.29
CA ASN A 80 -34.08 5.28 -5.37
C ASN A 80 -34.59 3.93 -5.91
N GLY A 81 -34.36 2.87 -5.13
CA GLY A 81 -34.80 1.51 -5.43
C GLY A 81 -33.96 0.77 -6.49
N ARG A 82 -32.86 1.38 -6.97
CA ARG A 82 -31.92 0.69 -7.86
C ARG A 82 -31.08 -0.32 -7.08
N THR A 83 -30.66 -1.39 -7.75
CA THR A 83 -29.74 -2.38 -7.22
C THR A 83 -28.43 -2.30 -7.99
N VAL A 84 -27.29 -2.27 -7.27
CA VAL A 84 -25.95 -2.39 -7.84
C VAL A 84 -25.47 -3.82 -7.64
N THR A 85 -25.26 -4.54 -8.73
CA THR A 85 -24.69 -5.90 -8.69
C THR A 85 -23.17 -5.80 -8.70
N PHE A 86 -22.56 -6.15 -7.56
CA PHE A 86 -21.14 -5.98 -7.33
C PHE A 86 -20.43 -7.34 -7.26
N LEU A 87 -19.70 -7.69 -8.32
CA LEU A 87 -18.83 -8.88 -8.32
C LEU A 87 -17.48 -8.56 -7.69
N TYR A 88 -17.06 -9.36 -6.70
CA TYR A 88 -15.73 -9.23 -6.11
C TYR A 88 -14.98 -10.57 -5.99
N TRP A 89 -13.65 -10.49 -5.87
CA TRP A 89 -12.82 -11.67 -5.60
C TRP A 89 -12.81 -11.99 -4.10
N GLU A 90 -13.26 -13.20 -3.74
CA GLU A 90 -13.51 -13.59 -2.34
C GLU A 90 -12.24 -13.96 -1.56
N ASP A 91 -11.18 -14.36 -2.26
CA ASP A 91 -9.91 -14.80 -1.67
C ASP A 91 -8.90 -13.65 -1.53
N VAL A 92 -9.41 -12.50 -1.09
CA VAL A 92 -8.65 -11.27 -0.81
C VAL A 92 -7.80 -11.43 0.45
N GLU A 93 -6.63 -10.80 0.50
CA GLU A 93 -5.69 -10.93 1.63
C GLU A 93 -6.26 -10.36 2.94
N LYS A 94 -6.89 -9.19 2.88
CA LYS A 94 -7.61 -8.55 3.98
C LYS A 94 -9.02 -8.23 3.53
N THR A 95 -10.01 -8.60 4.33
CA THR A 95 -11.43 -8.32 4.07
C THR A 95 -11.65 -6.84 3.75
N GLU A 96 -12.35 -6.55 2.64
CA GLU A 96 -12.59 -5.16 2.20
C GLU A 96 -13.95 -4.92 1.53
N PHE A 97 -14.71 -5.96 1.19
CA PHE A 97 -16.00 -5.81 0.50
C PHE A 97 -17.17 -5.95 1.47
N GLU A 98 -17.32 -7.10 2.04
CA GLU A 98 -18.32 -7.44 3.04
C GLU A 98 -17.63 -7.82 4.36
N PRO A 99 -18.22 -7.47 5.52
CA PRO A 99 -17.71 -7.97 6.80
C PRO A 99 -17.78 -9.48 6.86
N VAL A 100 -16.80 -10.10 7.50
CA VAL A 100 -16.71 -11.55 7.68
C VAL A 100 -16.58 -11.83 9.17
N GLY A 101 -17.63 -12.42 9.78
CA GLY A 101 -17.56 -12.84 11.17
C GLY A 101 -18.61 -12.21 12.08
N ASP A 102 -18.33 -12.18 13.37
CA ASP A 102 -19.25 -11.79 14.43
C ASP A 102 -19.25 -10.29 14.77
N MET A 103 -18.64 -9.46 13.93
CA MET A 103 -18.53 -8.01 14.14
C MET A 103 -17.71 -7.64 15.40
N SER A 104 -16.81 -8.51 15.84
CA SER A 104 -15.89 -8.19 16.93
C SER A 104 -14.73 -7.30 16.48
N ASP A 105 -14.31 -7.40 15.22
CA ASP A 105 -13.27 -6.60 14.59
C ASP A 105 -13.79 -5.19 14.23
N ASP A 106 -13.02 -4.17 14.55
CA ASP A 106 -13.38 -2.79 14.25
C ASP A 106 -13.37 -2.51 12.74
N LEU A 107 -12.54 -3.20 11.95
CA LEU A 107 -12.57 -3.09 10.51
C LEU A 107 -13.89 -3.62 9.94
N ASP A 108 -14.37 -4.79 10.40
CA ASP A 108 -15.65 -5.36 9.96
C ASP A 108 -16.83 -4.44 10.26
N LYS A 109 -16.84 -3.80 11.44
CA LYS A 109 -17.85 -2.78 11.80
C LYS A 109 -17.82 -1.60 10.85
N ASN A 110 -16.62 -1.13 10.50
CA ASN A 110 -16.46 0.01 9.59
C ASN A 110 -16.74 -0.35 8.12
N LEU A 111 -16.49 -1.59 7.69
CA LEU A 111 -16.94 -2.09 6.38
C LEU A 111 -18.47 -2.09 6.29
N MET A 112 -19.15 -2.59 7.32
CA MET A 112 -20.61 -2.56 7.39
C MET A 112 -21.14 -1.12 7.38
N ALA A 113 -20.56 -0.23 8.19
CA ALA A 113 -20.97 1.17 8.27
C ALA A 113 -20.75 1.91 6.93
N ARG A 114 -19.66 1.62 6.22
CA ARG A 114 -19.41 2.14 4.87
C ARG A 114 -20.48 1.65 3.89
N ASN A 115 -20.74 0.35 3.83
CA ASN A 115 -21.71 -0.22 2.91
C ASN A 115 -23.09 0.36 3.13
N GLN A 116 -23.52 0.50 4.39
CA GLN A 116 -24.80 1.12 4.75
C GLN A 116 -24.84 2.59 4.35
N ALA A 117 -23.78 3.36 4.62
CA ALA A 117 -23.70 4.78 4.26
C ALA A 117 -23.84 5.00 2.75
N VAL A 118 -23.20 4.15 1.94
CA VAL A 118 -23.33 4.19 0.47
C VAL A 118 -24.75 3.90 0.04
N CYS A 119 -25.39 2.86 0.61
CA CYS A 119 -26.79 2.53 0.31
C CYS A 119 -27.73 3.68 0.66
N ASP A 120 -27.59 4.26 1.85
CA ASP A 120 -28.44 5.37 2.33
C ASP A 120 -28.22 6.64 1.51
N ARG A 121 -26.96 6.98 1.22
CA ARG A 121 -26.58 8.17 0.45
C ARG A 121 -27.12 8.16 -0.98
N LEU A 122 -27.14 6.98 -1.60
CA LEU A 122 -27.56 6.83 -3.00
C LEU A 122 -28.98 6.29 -3.16
N GLY A 123 -29.64 5.86 -2.08
CA GLY A 123 -30.98 5.25 -2.13
C GLY A 123 -31.01 3.90 -2.85
N ILE A 124 -29.93 3.15 -2.82
CA ILE A 124 -29.73 1.89 -3.55
C ILE A 124 -29.61 0.69 -2.61
N THR A 125 -29.62 -0.50 -3.21
CA THR A 125 -29.18 -1.74 -2.55
C THR A 125 -27.96 -2.28 -3.29
N ILE A 126 -27.10 -3.03 -2.56
CA ILE A 126 -25.94 -3.70 -3.15
C ILE A 126 -26.22 -5.20 -3.13
N GLU A 127 -26.17 -5.84 -4.30
CA GLU A 127 -26.15 -7.30 -4.42
C GLU A 127 -24.72 -7.75 -4.63
N PHE A 128 -24.11 -8.32 -3.59
CA PHE A 128 -22.77 -8.85 -3.67
C PHE A 128 -22.76 -10.24 -4.32
N ARG A 129 -21.92 -10.39 -5.33
CA ARG A 129 -21.53 -11.67 -5.94
C ARG A 129 -20.05 -11.88 -5.74
N LYS A 130 -19.63 -13.11 -5.48
CA LYS A 130 -18.23 -13.41 -5.21
C LYS A 130 -17.76 -14.66 -5.91
N THR A 131 -16.51 -14.64 -6.31
CA THR A 131 -15.82 -15.79 -6.90
C THR A 131 -14.32 -15.71 -6.60
N LYS A 132 -13.63 -16.85 -6.65
CA LYS A 132 -12.18 -16.87 -6.43
C LYS A 132 -11.46 -16.10 -7.53
N GLY A 133 -10.50 -15.25 -7.13
CA GLY A 133 -9.82 -14.35 -8.05
C GLY A 133 -8.34 -14.09 -7.76
N ASN A 134 -7.74 -14.74 -6.75
CA ASN A 134 -6.32 -14.57 -6.42
C ASN A 134 -5.38 -15.02 -7.56
N ASN A 135 -4.08 -14.93 -7.34
CA ASN A 135 -3.07 -15.27 -8.35
C ASN A 135 -3.26 -16.63 -9.05
N ASN A 136 -3.82 -17.63 -8.37
CA ASN A 136 -4.08 -18.96 -8.92
C ASN A 136 -5.42 -19.06 -9.65
N ASN A 137 -6.32 -18.10 -9.42
CA ASN A 137 -7.70 -18.09 -9.90
C ASN A 137 -8.01 -16.95 -10.88
N VAL A 138 -6.98 -16.28 -11.42
CA VAL A 138 -7.13 -15.17 -12.38
C VAL A 138 -8.01 -15.56 -13.59
N ASP A 139 -7.81 -16.75 -14.14
CA ASP A 139 -8.56 -17.19 -15.31
C ASP A 139 -10.00 -17.60 -14.95
N ASN A 140 -10.25 -18.09 -13.72
CA ASN A 140 -11.60 -18.37 -13.23
C ASN A 140 -12.40 -17.08 -13.08
N PHE A 141 -11.79 -16.05 -12.47
CA PHE A 141 -12.43 -14.74 -12.34
C PHE A 141 -12.74 -14.10 -13.69
N LEU A 142 -11.77 -14.15 -14.62
CA LEU A 142 -11.96 -13.68 -15.99
C LEU A 142 -13.13 -14.39 -16.69
N GLN A 143 -13.25 -15.71 -16.49
CA GLN A 143 -14.34 -16.49 -17.11
C GLN A 143 -15.71 -16.07 -16.57
N GLU A 144 -15.83 -15.76 -15.28
CA GLU A 144 -17.07 -15.26 -14.68
C GLU A 144 -17.49 -13.93 -15.31
N VAL A 145 -16.57 -12.96 -15.39
CA VAL A 145 -16.82 -11.66 -16.03
C VAL A 145 -17.18 -11.84 -17.52
N LYS A 146 -16.48 -12.73 -18.21
CA LYS A 146 -16.74 -13.02 -19.63
C LYS A 146 -18.15 -13.58 -19.85
N VAL A 147 -18.53 -14.58 -19.05
CA VAL A 147 -19.85 -15.23 -19.17
C VAL A 147 -20.97 -14.21 -18.93
N ASP A 148 -20.83 -13.36 -17.93
CA ASP A 148 -21.79 -12.29 -17.68
C ASP A 148 -21.86 -11.32 -18.88
N TYR A 149 -20.71 -10.81 -19.34
CA TYR A 149 -20.65 -9.85 -20.44
C TYR A 149 -21.29 -10.39 -21.74
N GLU A 150 -21.07 -11.67 -22.04
CA GLU A 150 -21.57 -12.30 -23.28
C GLU A 150 -23.05 -12.69 -23.20
N ASN A 151 -23.58 -13.01 -22.02
CA ASN A 151 -24.91 -13.62 -21.89
C ASN A 151 -25.90 -12.81 -21.04
N ASN A 152 -25.50 -12.37 -19.85
CA ASN A 152 -26.41 -11.87 -18.83
C ASN A 152 -26.43 -10.34 -18.76
N ARG A 153 -25.22 -9.72 -18.74
CA ARG A 153 -25.02 -8.27 -18.56
C ARG A 153 -25.69 -7.73 -17.32
N GLU A 154 -25.48 -8.44 -16.20
CA GLU A 154 -26.06 -8.10 -14.89
C GLU A 154 -25.04 -7.46 -13.96
N LEU A 155 -23.73 -7.62 -14.22
CA LEU A 155 -22.69 -7.04 -13.41
C LEU A 155 -22.54 -5.53 -13.68
N ASP A 156 -22.52 -4.76 -12.61
CA ASP A 156 -22.39 -3.31 -12.61
C ASP A 156 -20.97 -2.89 -12.19
N ILE A 157 -20.57 -3.27 -10.98
CA ILE A 157 -19.24 -2.99 -10.42
C ILE A 157 -18.45 -4.29 -10.30
N ILE A 158 -17.18 -4.21 -10.62
CA ILE A 158 -16.24 -5.33 -10.52
C ILE A 158 -15.04 -4.88 -9.68
N GLY A 159 -14.91 -5.47 -8.47
CA GLY A 159 -13.74 -5.34 -7.61
C GLY A 159 -12.87 -6.59 -7.72
N THR A 160 -11.66 -6.47 -8.25
CA THR A 160 -10.86 -7.64 -8.58
C THR A 160 -9.38 -7.48 -8.29
N TYR A 161 -8.71 -8.59 -8.09
CA TYR A 161 -7.26 -8.69 -8.01
C TYR A 161 -6.58 -7.95 -9.18
N SER A 162 -5.55 -7.16 -8.91
CA SER A 162 -4.90 -6.31 -9.92
C SER A 162 -4.52 -7.06 -11.22
N ARG A 163 -4.04 -8.29 -11.13
CA ARG A 163 -3.69 -9.11 -12.30
C ARG A 163 -4.91 -9.62 -13.08
N SER A 164 -6.04 -9.80 -12.43
CA SER A 164 -7.31 -10.12 -13.08
C SER A 164 -7.88 -8.89 -13.79
N ALA A 165 -7.73 -7.71 -13.18
CA ALA A 165 -8.15 -6.43 -13.76
C ALA A 165 -7.46 -6.16 -15.11
N GLY A 166 -6.14 -6.37 -15.21
CA GLY A 166 -5.41 -6.23 -16.46
C GLY A 166 -5.96 -7.12 -17.58
N LYS A 167 -6.25 -8.38 -17.25
CA LYS A 167 -6.86 -9.30 -18.22
C LYS A 167 -8.27 -8.87 -18.65
N CYS A 168 -9.12 -8.44 -17.73
CA CYS A 168 -10.47 -7.98 -18.04
C CYS A 168 -10.44 -6.72 -18.91
N ALA A 169 -9.60 -5.73 -18.58
CA ALA A 169 -9.46 -4.50 -19.34
C ALA A 169 -9.00 -4.74 -20.78
N SER A 170 -7.94 -5.55 -20.97
CA SER A 170 -7.42 -5.86 -22.33
C SER A 170 -8.40 -6.64 -23.20
N ARG A 171 -9.45 -7.24 -22.61
CA ARG A 171 -10.52 -7.94 -23.34
C ARG A 171 -11.78 -7.09 -23.53
N GLY A 172 -11.72 -5.83 -23.06
CA GLY A 172 -12.82 -4.88 -23.26
C GLY A 172 -14.02 -5.10 -22.35
N TYR A 173 -13.84 -5.70 -21.18
CA TYR A 173 -14.93 -5.91 -20.22
C TYR A 173 -15.14 -4.73 -19.26
N PHE A 174 -14.24 -3.76 -19.26
CA PHE A 174 -14.29 -2.56 -18.42
C PHE A 174 -14.56 -1.31 -19.23
N ARG A 175 -15.33 -0.39 -18.66
CA ARG A 175 -15.52 0.95 -19.20
C ARG A 175 -14.30 1.83 -18.92
N ASP A 176 -14.08 2.81 -19.79
CA ASP A 176 -13.22 3.94 -19.47
C ASP A 176 -13.94 4.82 -18.44
N LEU A 177 -13.29 5.05 -17.31
CA LEU A 177 -13.83 5.85 -16.20
C LEU A 177 -13.63 7.36 -16.41
N ASN A 178 -12.77 7.76 -17.36
CA ASN A 178 -12.59 9.17 -17.68
C ASN A 178 -13.89 9.74 -18.25
N GLY A 179 -14.36 10.81 -17.62
CA GLY A 179 -15.60 11.47 -18.01
C GLY A 179 -16.88 10.79 -17.51
N VAL A 180 -16.78 9.75 -16.70
CA VAL A 180 -17.92 9.22 -15.95
C VAL A 180 -18.30 10.26 -14.88
N ASN A 181 -19.58 10.67 -14.89
CA ASN A 181 -20.07 11.67 -13.95
C ASN A 181 -19.85 11.23 -12.50
N TYR A 182 -19.56 12.20 -11.63
CA TYR A 182 -19.32 12.07 -10.19
C TYR A 182 -17.96 11.50 -9.77
N ILE A 183 -17.19 10.84 -10.61
CA ILE A 183 -15.82 10.42 -10.25
C ILE A 183 -14.89 11.63 -10.32
N ASP A 184 -14.36 12.05 -9.17
CA ASP A 184 -13.38 13.14 -9.07
C ASP A 184 -12.03 12.61 -8.60
N THR A 185 -11.15 12.29 -9.55
CA THR A 185 -9.82 11.73 -9.29
C THR A 185 -8.86 12.68 -8.60
N SER A 186 -9.22 13.94 -8.38
CA SER A 186 -8.42 14.91 -7.60
C SER A 186 -8.64 14.80 -6.09
N LYS A 187 -9.53 13.96 -5.65
CA LYS A 187 -9.87 13.77 -4.24
C LYS A 187 -8.81 12.95 -3.48
N PRO A 188 -8.62 13.17 -2.17
CA PRO A 188 -7.54 12.56 -1.39
C PRO A 188 -7.65 11.04 -1.24
N TRP A 189 -8.80 10.44 -1.49
CA TRP A 189 -8.97 8.97 -1.50
C TRP A 189 -8.44 8.30 -2.76
N TYR A 190 -7.93 9.07 -3.73
CA TYR A 190 -7.28 8.58 -4.94
C TYR A 190 -5.83 9.05 -4.98
N PRO A 191 -4.83 8.21 -4.61
CA PRO A 191 -3.43 8.61 -4.67
C PRO A 191 -2.99 8.93 -6.12
N ASP A 192 -2.53 10.14 -6.36
CA ASP A 192 -2.16 10.63 -7.71
C ASP A 192 -1.18 9.69 -8.43
N GLN A 193 -0.09 9.31 -7.76
CA GLN A 193 0.93 8.43 -8.36
C GLN A 193 0.39 7.05 -8.71
N LEU A 194 -0.57 6.53 -7.92
CA LEU A 194 -1.23 5.27 -8.21
C LEU A 194 -2.08 5.39 -9.47
N LEU A 195 -2.92 6.42 -9.58
CA LEU A 195 -3.77 6.63 -10.76
C LEU A 195 -2.94 6.91 -12.02
N GLU A 196 -1.89 7.71 -11.93
CA GLU A 196 -0.96 7.93 -13.04
C GLU A 196 -0.34 6.64 -13.54
N SER A 197 -0.02 5.71 -12.63
CA SER A 197 0.58 4.42 -12.96
C SER A 197 -0.42 3.46 -13.61
N LEU A 198 -1.72 3.66 -13.41
CA LEU A 198 -2.82 2.85 -13.95
C LEU A 198 -3.37 3.37 -15.29
N ASP A 199 -2.93 4.53 -15.75
CA ASP A 199 -3.35 5.10 -17.04
C ASP A 199 -2.89 4.25 -18.22
N ILE A 200 -3.81 3.98 -19.14
CA ILE A 200 -3.58 3.16 -20.33
C ILE A 200 -3.92 3.99 -21.58
N GLY A 201 -2.94 4.75 -22.06
CA GLY A 201 -3.11 5.58 -23.26
C GLY A 201 -4.13 6.72 -23.09
N GLY A 202 -4.12 7.36 -21.92
CA GLY A 202 -5.05 8.43 -21.57
C GLY A 202 -6.42 7.94 -21.13
N LYS A 203 -6.59 6.63 -20.90
CA LYS A 203 -7.82 6.01 -20.40
C LYS A 203 -7.61 5.38 -19.03
N LEU A 204 -8.63 5.43 -18.20
CA LEU A 204 -8.66 4.84 -16.86
C LEU A 204 -9.71 3.73 -16.81
N TYR A 205 -9.31 2.49 -16.99
CA TYR A 205 -10.24 1.35 -16.99
C TYR A 205 -10.56 0.81 -15.61
N PHE A 206 -9.79 1.20 -14.63
CA PHE A 206 -9.95 0.79 -13.22
C PHE A 206 -9.30 1.81 -12.30
N ILE A 207 -9.76 1.84 -11.08
CA ILE A 207 -9.36 2.78 -10.04
C ILE A 207 -9.07 2.04 -8.75
N SER A 208 -8.24 2.59 -7.89
CA SER A 208 -8.00 2.12 -6.53
C SER A 208 -7.62 3.30 -5.64
N GLY A 209 -7.32 3.03 -4.40
CA GLY A 209 -7.01 4.01 -3.37
C GLY A 209 -7.62 3.55 -2.06
N ASP A 210 -8.21 4.45 -1.29
CA ASP A 210 -8.86 4.11 -0.03
C ASP A 210 -10.06 3.16 -0.20
N ALA A 211 -10.62 3.03 -1.41
CA ALA A 211 -11.62 2.02 -1.75
C ALA A 211 -11.14 0.59 -1.44
N SER A 212 -9.84 0.33 -1.59
CA SER A 212 -9.22 -0.96 -1.28
C SER A 212 -8.40 -0.88 0.00
N VAL A 213 -8.86 -1.54 1.05
CA VAL A 213 -8.11 -1.76 2.30
C VAL A 213 -6.74 -2.37 2.00
N ASN A 214 -6.67 -3.25 1.01
CA ASN A 214 -5.44 -3.93 0.61
C ASN A 214 -4.41 -3.00 -0.05
N THR A 215 -4.79 -1.82 -0.50
CA THR A 215 -3.83 -0.80 -0.97
C THR A 215 -2.85 -0.40 0.15
N LEU A 216 -3.35 -0.23 1.37
CA LEU A 216 -2.51 0.09 2.53
C LEU A 216 -1.87 -1.15 3.14
N TYR A 217 -2.65 -2.23 3.25
CA TYR A 217 -2.23 -3.50 3.85
C TYR A 217 -1.05 -4.16 3.12
N LEU A 218 -0.91 -3.87 1.84
CA LEU A 218 0.09 -4.47 0.95
C LEU A 218 1.17 -3.50 0.46
N MET A 219 1.29 -2.31 1.03
CA MET A 219 2.46 -1.44 0.81
C MET A 219 3.73 -2.17 1.23
N TYR A 220 4.76 -2.19 0.39
CA TYR A 220 6.08 -2.64 0.80
C TYR A 220 6.78 -1.61 1.67
N THR A 221 7.22 -2.05 2.83
CA THR A 221 7.95 -1.25 3.81
C THR A 221 9.17 -2.02 4.30
N VAL A 222 10.05 -1.35 5.02
CA VAL A 222 11.16 -1.98 5.73
C VAL A 222 10.91 -1.82 7.23
N TYR A 223 10.64 -2.94 7.90
CA TYR A 223 10.59 -2.99 9.36
C TYR A 223 11.99 -3.05 9.94
N PHE A 224 12.20 -2.46 11.11
CA PHE A 224 13.47 -2.54 11.81
C PHE A 224 13.27 -2.72 13.31
N ASN A 225 14.21 -3.42 13.94
CA ASN A 225 14.25 -3.62 15.38
C ASN A 225 14.97 -2.43 16.02
N LYS A 226 14.25 -1.59 16.76
CA LYS A 226 14.79 -0.39 17.41
C LYS A 226 15.81 -0.72 18.48
N ASP A 227 15.61 -1.83 19.20
CA ASP A 227 16.50 -2.25 20.26
C ASP A 227 17.87 -2.70 19.69
N LEU A 228 17.88 -3.38 18.54
CA LEU A 228 19.12 -3.75 17.84
C LEU A 228 19.82 -2.54 17.21
N ILE A 229 19.11 -1.52 16.75
CA ILE A 229 19.72 -0.26 16.29
C ILE A 229 20.53 0.37 17.42
N GLU A 230 19.99 0.40 18.64
CA GLU A 230 20.68 0.92 19.83
C GLU A 230 21.86 0.01 20.25
N GLU A 231 21.65 -1.31 20.31
CA GLU A 231 22.65 -2.30 20.70
C GLU A 231 23.90 -2.24 19.81
N TYR A 232 23.66 -2.25 18.48
CA TYR A 232 24.73 -2.18 17.48
C TYR A 232 25.26 -0.76 17.25
N ARG A 233 24.67 0.26 17.92
CA ARG A 233 25.02 1.69 17.80
C ARG A 233 24.97 2.17 16.35
N LEU A 234 23.97 1.73 15.63
CA LEU A 234 23.70 2.18 14.28
C LEU A 234 23.04 3.58 14.29
N GLU A 235 23.17 4.30 13.19
CA GLU A 235 22.42 5.54 12.99
C GLU A 235 20.92 5.25 13.00
N ASN A 236 20.12 6.16 13.59
CA ASN A 236 18.67 5.99 13.59
C ASN A 236 18.13 6.08 12.14
N PRO A 237 17.54 5.01 11.60
CA PRO A 237 17.11 5.00 10.21
C PRO A 237 15.93 5.96 9.92
N GLN A 238 15.14 6.33 10.92
CA GLN A 238 14.06 7.33 10.77
C GLN A 238 14.64 8.74 10.57
N ASP A 239 15.73 9.07 11.24
CA ASP A 239 16.46 10.33 11.02
C ASP A 239 17.09 10.34 9.61
N LEU A 240 17.59 9.20 9.14
CA LEU A 240 18.10 9.06 7.78
C LEU A 240 17.00 9.30 6.75
N VAL A 241 15.76 8.80 7.00
CA VAL A 241 14.59 9.08 6.13
C VAL A 241 14.28 10.56 6.09
N ALA A 242 14.19 11.22 7.25
CA ALA A 242 13.87 12.65 7.36
C ALA A 242 14.90 13.52 6.61
N ASN A 243 16.18 13.13 6.64
CA ASN A 243 17.29 13.82 6.01
C ASN A 243 17.56 13.39 4.54
N LYS A 244 16.73 12.51 3.96
CA LYS A 244 16.92 11.94 2.61
C LYS A 244 18.25 11.18 2.44
N GLN A 245 18.74 10.60 3.52
CA GLN A 245 19.98 9.79 3.58
C GLN A 245 19.69 8.29 3.71
N TRP A 246 18.43 7.89 3.85
CA TRP A 246 18.00 6.50 3.82
C TRP A 246 18.06 5.97 2.39
N THR A 247 19.23 5.47 2.00
CA THR A 247 19.52 4.94 0.67
C THR A 247 19.79 3.44 0.71
N ILE A 248 19.75 2.78 -0.46
CA ILE A 248 20.14 1.37 -0.58
C ILE A 248 21.57 1.14 -0.08
N ASP A 249 22.50 2.05 -0.38
CA ASP A 249 23.88 1.94 0.10
C ASP A 249 23.95 2.02 1.63
N LYS A 250 23.16 2.90 2.24
CA LYS A 250 23.11 3.01 3.70
C LYS A 250 22.52 1.74 4.34
N LEU A 251 21.47 1.17 3.79
CA LEU A 251 20.91 -0.10 4.27
C LEU A 251 21.95 -1.23 4.17
N ILE A 252 22.68 -1.33 3.05
CA ILE A 252 23.75 -2.31 2.88
C ILE A 252 24.88 -2.09 3.90
N GLU A 253 25.28 -0.83 4.12
CA GLU A 253 26.29 -0.46 5.13
C GLU A 253 25.89 -0.92 6.53
N MET A 254 24.64 -0.62 6.94
CA MET A 254 24.12 -0.93 8.28
C MET A 254 23.97 -2.43 8.55
N THR A 255 23.88 -3.25 7.50
CA THR A 255 23.72 -4.71 7.59
C THR A 255 25.01 -5.49 7.33
N LYS A 256 26.12 -4.81 7.05
CA LYS A 256 27.37 -5.45 6.67
C LYS A 256 28.06 -6.12 7.85
N ASN A 257 28.46 -7.39 7.67
CA ASN A 257 29.16 -8.22 8.67
C ASN A 257 28.34 -8.44 9.95
N THR A 258 27.02 -8.50 9.83
CA THR A 258 26.12 -8.72 10.97
C THR A 258 25.76 -10.18 11.19
N TYR A 259 25.95 -11.03 10.20
CA TYR A 259 25.61 -12.45 10.30
C TYR A 259 26.28 -13.14 11.50
N GLN A 260 25.50 -13.94 12.22
CA GLN A 260 25.97 -14.80 13.29
C GLN A 260 25.28 -16.17 13.21
N ASN A 261 26.09 -17.24 13.17
CA ASN A 261 25.57 -18.59 13.31
C ASN A 261 25.26 -18.83 14.79
N LEU A 262 24.01 -18.90 15.16
CA LEU A 262 23.55 -19.01 16.54
C LEU A 262 23.34 -20.48 16.96
N ASP A 263 22.99 -21.38 16.04
CA ASP A 263 22.74 -22.78 16.33
C ASP A 263 23.97 -23.67 16.16
N GLY A 264 25.00 -23.19 15.50
CA GLY A 264 26.31 -23.88 15.36
C GLY A 264 26.29 -25.06 14.38
N ASP A 265 25.31 -25.12 13.48
CA ASP A 265 25.16 -26.21 12.53
C ASP A 265 26.21 -26.19 11.38
N GLY A 266 26.92 -25.08 11.25
CA GLY A 266 28.01 -24.90 10.28
C GLY A 266 27.53 -24.45 8.89
N ASP A 267 26.26 -24.22 8.68
CA ASP A 267 25.75 -23.53 7.50
C ASP A 267 26.17 -22.05 7.56
N LEU A 268 26.63 -21.50 6.45
CA LEU A 268 27.11 -20.12 6.38
C LEU A 268 25.98 -19.15 6.02
N GLY A 269 24.81 -19.30 6.63
CA GLY A 269 23.69 -18.40 6.37
C GLY A 269 23.23 -18.38 4.90
N GLY A 270 22.34 -17.49 4.59
CA GLY A 270 22.05 -17.17 3.19
C GLY A 270 21.00 -18.02 2.52
N SER A 271 20.13 -18.65 3.22
CA SER A 271 18.78 -19.03 2.87
C SER A 271 18.29 -20.22 3.67
N TYR A 272 17.17 -20.01 4.33
CA TYR A 272 16.34 -21.03 5.01
C TYR A 272 16.73 -21.40 6.44
N ASP A 273 17.78 -20.85 6.98
CA ASP A 273 18.06 -20.97 8.40
C ASP A 273 17.30 -19.88 9.14
N THR A 274 16.35 -20.27 9.98
CA THR A 274 15.52 -19.35 10.76
C THR A 274 16.01 -19.19 12.19
N ASP A 275 17.12 -19.84 12.54
CA ASP A 275 17.67 -19.87 13.88
C ASP A 275 18.91 -18.98 14.04
N ASP A 276 19.45 -18.48 12.93
CA ASP A 276 20.59 -17.58 12.87
C ASP A 276 20.22 -16.09 12.94
N PHE A 277 21.25 -15.24 13.11
CA PHE A 277 21.11 -13.78 13.13
C PHE A 277 21.48 -13.16 11.77
N TYR A 278 20.66 -12.23 11.32
CA TYR A 278 20.80 -11.56 10.02
C TYR A 278 20.73 -10.03 10.11
N GLY A 279 21.39 -9.36 9.18
CA GLY A 279 21.21 -7.93 8.98
C GLY A 279 19.87 -7.61 8.30
N PHE A 280 19.44 -8.46 7.35
CA PHE A 280 18.27 -8.21 6.52
C PHE A 280 17.54 -9.50 6.11
N CYS A 281 16.21 -9.45 6.17
CA CYS A 281 15.34 -10.55 5.76
C CYS A 281 14.36 -10.09 4.67
N THR A 282 14.17 -10.90 3.63
CA THR A 282 13.15 -10.64 2.59
C THR A 282 12.84 -11.91 1.78
N ILE A 283 11.91 -11.77 0.82
CA ILE A 283 11.56 -12.79 -0.16
C ILE A 283 11.88 -12.28 -1.57
N TYR A 284 12.23 -13.17 -2.50
CA TYR A 284 12.66 -12.80 -3.86
C TYR A 284 11.69 -11.83 -4.57
N TYR A 285 10.39 -12.01 -4.45
CA TYR A 285 9.42 -11.10 -5.07
C TYR A 285 9.27 -9.76 -4.31
N GLY A 286 9.70 -9.68 -3.04
CA GLY A 286 9.79 -8.43 -2.29
C GLY A 286 10.88 -7.51 -2.82
N VAL A 287 11.93 -8.07 -3.45
CA VAL A 287 13.01 -7.33 -4.09
C VAL A 287 12.51 -6.37 -5.18
N ASP A 288 11.32 -6.65 -5.74
CA ASP A 288 10.61 -5.80 -6.70
C ASP A 288 10.34 -4.37 -6.17
N ALA A 289 10.19 -4.24 -4.85
CA ALA A 289 10.02 -2.93 -4.22
C ALA A 289 11.26 -2.03 -4.37
N PHE A 290 12.46 -2.59 -4.40
CA PHE A 290 13.69 -1.80 -4.65
C PHE A 290 13.74 -1.30 -6.10
N TYR A 291 13.27 -2.09 -7.07
CA TYR A 291 13.19 -1.67 -8.47
C TYR A 291 12.24 -0.46 -8.62
N THR A 292 11.00 -0.62 -8.16
CA THR A 292 10.00 0.45 -8.20
C THR A 292 10.43 1.64 -7.31
N GLY A 293 10.92 1.36 -6.10
CA GLY A 293 11.41 2.36 -5.15
C GLY A 293 12.56 3.21 -5.70
N SER A 294 13.34 2.66 -6.60
CA SER A 294 14.39 3.39 -7.34
C SER A 294 13.86 4.25 -8.49
N GLY A 295 12.54 4.33 -8.70
CA GLY A 295 11.93 5.08 -9.79
C GLY A 295 12.07 4.41 -11.16
N LEU A 296 12.37 3.11 -11.21
CA LEU A 296 12.43 2.33 -12.45
C LEU A 296 11.05 1.77 -12.79
N LYS A 297 10.72 1.73 -14.09
CA LYS A 297 9.46 1.21 -14.61
C LYS A 297 9.67 -0.05 -15.43
N LEU A 298 8.76 -1.01 -15.28
CA LEU A 298 8.67 -2.20 -16.13
C LEU A 298 7.99 -1.86 -17.45
N VAL A 299 6.90 -1.11 -17.37
CA VAL A 299 6.13 -0.62 -18.52
C VAL A 299 6.09 0.90 -18.47
N ASP A 300 6.38 1.53 -19.59
CA ASP A 300 6.29 2.98 -19.78
C ASP A 300 4.90 3.32 -20.36
N ASN A 301 4.11 4.03 -19.57
CA ASN A 301 2.79 4.57 -19.89
C ASN A 301 2.76 6.11 -19.81
N THR A 302 3.91 6.78 -19.89
CA THR A 302 4.01 8.23 -19.72
C THR A 302 3.50 9.01 -20.94
N ASP A 303 3.64 8.44 -22.14
CA ASP A 303 3.10 9.02 -23.37
C ASP A 303 1.60 8.68 -23.50
N LYS A 304 0.75 9.57 -23.01
CA LYS A 304 -0.71 9.39 -23.00
C LYS A 304 -1.35 9.27 -24.40
N THR A 305 -0.59 9.50 -25.46
CA THR A 305 -1.05 9.28 -26.85
C THR A 305 -0.82 7.85 -27.34
N LYS A 306 -0.13 7.03 -26.54
CA LYS A 306 0.16 5.62 -26.80
C LYS A 306 -0.31 4.78 -25.64
N ILE A 307 -0.76 3.57 -25.92
CA ILE A 307 -1.30 2.68 -24.91
C ILE A 307 -0.25 2.40 -23.83
N MET A 308 0.87 1.79 -24.19
CA MET A 308 2.05 1.54 -23.33
C MET A 308 3.16 0.84 -24.14
N LYS A 309 4.38 0.81 -23.61
CA LYS A 309 5.51 0.03 -24.14
C LYS A 309 6.32 -0.61 -23.01
N ILE A 310 7.12 -1.65 -23.31
CA ILE A 310 8.12 -2.13 -22.37
C ILE A 310 9.12 -1.01 -22.12
N SER A 311 9.33 -0.64 -20.85
CA SER A 311 10.21 0.47 -20.48
C SER A 311 11.65 0.23 -20.90
N ASP A 312 12.35 1.31 -21.22
CA ASP A 312 13.78 1.27 -21.45
C ASP A 312 14.54 1.03 -20.13
N ASP A 313 13.94 1.38 -19.01
CA ASP A 313 14.46 1.11 -17.67
C ASP A 313 14.74 -0.38 -17.44
N PHE A 314 13.95 -1.27 -18.04
CA PHE A 314 14.09 -2.72 -17.87
C PHE A 314 15.49 -3.25 -18.20
N THR A 315 16.22 -2.54 -19.08
CA THR A 315 17.59 -2.89 -19.49
C THR A 315 18.56 -1.72 -19.38
N SER A 316 18.20 -0.68 -18.62
CA SER A 316 19.01 0.52 -18.44
C SER A 316 20.28 0.24 -17.63
N GLU A 317 21.24 1.14 -17.69
CA GLU A 317 22.43 1.12 -16.85
C GLU A 317 22.04 1.18 -15.36
N LYS A 318 21.07 2.04 -14.98
CA LYS A 318 20.55 2.14 -13.61
C LYS A 318 19.98 0.80 -13.13
N SER A 319 19.22 0.10 -13.96
CA SER A 319 18.67 -1.22 -13.64
C SER A 319 19.77 -2.27 -13.46
N ASN A 320 20.80 -2.25 -14.30
CA ASN A 320 21.94 -3.17 -14.16
C ASN A 320 22.74 -2.87 -12.88
N ASN A 321 23.07 -1.60 -12.62
CA ASN A 321 23.80 -1.20 -11.41
C ASN A 321 23.03 -1.54 -10.14
N LEU A 322 21.71 -1.32 -10.12
CA LEU A 322 20.86 -1.71 -9.00
C LEU A 322 20.90 -3.23 -8.77
N LEU A 323 20.79 -4.02 -9.84
CA LEU A 323 20.81 -5.48 -9.75
C LEU A 323 22.16 -5.99 -9.25
N GLU A 324 23.28 -5.47 -9.77
CA GLU A 324 24.63 -5.86 -9.34
C GLU A 324 24.82 -5.55 -7.85
N LYS A 325 24.40 -4.36 -7.40
CA LYS A 325 24.47 -3.94 -6.00
C LYS A 325 23.64 -4.85 -5.09
N LEU A 326 22.37 -5.02 -5.41
CA LEU A 326 21.46 -5.87 -4.65
C LEU A 326 21.88 -7.35 -4.72
N GLY A 327 22.29 -7.84 -5.88
CA GLY A 327 22.67 -9.24 -6.07
C GLY A 327 23.85 -9.65 -5.19
N ALA A 328 24.87 -8.82 -5.12
CA ALA A 328 26.02 -9.05 -4.26
C ALA A 328 25.63 -9.08 -2.76
N TRP A 329 24.76 -8.15 -2.34
CA TRP A 329 24.31 -8.04 -0.96
C TRP A 329 23.34 -9.15 -0.57
N LEU A 330 22.26 -9.36 -1.34
CA LEU A 330 21.20 -10.34 -1.05
C LEU A 330 21.70 -11.80 -1.06
N THR A 331 22.83 -12.08 -1.70
CA THR A 331 23.46 -13.41 -1.71
C THR A 331 24.59 -13.56 -0.69
N SER A 332 24.88 -12.51 0.10
CA SER A 332 25.81 -12.57 1.21
C SER A 332 25.21 -13.31 2.42
N ALA A 333 26.05 -13.68 3.38
CA ALA A 333 25.61 -14.28 4.63
C ALA A 333 24.73 -13.32 5.48
N ASP A 334 24.91 -12.01 5.32
CA ASP A 334 24.17 -11.01 6.08
C ASP A 334 22.65 -10.97 5.78
N CYS A 335 22.22 -11.63 4.70
CA CYS A 335 20.84 -11.59 4.24
C CYS A 335 20.18 -12.97 4.24
N ASN A 336 18.99 -13.05 4.85
CA ASN A 336 18.08 -14.20 4.68
C ASN A 336 17.05 -13.85 3.58
N VAL A 337 17.23 -14.43 2.40
CA VAL A 337 16.36 -14.21 1.25
C VAL A 337 15.67 -15.52 0.86
N PHE A 338 14.35 -15.60 1.09
CA PHE A 338 13.60 -16.75 0.62
C PHE A 338 13.54 -16.78 -0.91
N ASN A 339 13.98 -17.92 -1.46
CA ASN A 339 14.03 -18.15 -2.89
C ASN A 339 13.59 -19.59 -3.20
N ASP A 340 12.43 -19.78 -3.83
CA ASP A 340 11.81 -21.11 -4.11
C ASP A 340 12.74 -22.14 -4.72
N THR A 341 13.88 -21.72 -5.27
CA THR A 341 14.77 -22.63 -6.02
C THR A 341 15.50 -23.63 -5.15
N LYS A 342 15.49 -23.48 -3.83
CA LYS A 342 16.29 -24.32 -2.92
C LYS A 342 15.51 -25.32 -2.05
N GLY A 343 14.21 -25.40 -2.17
CA GLY A 343 13.43 -26.54 -1.68
C GLY A 343 13.25 -26.71 -0.17
N LYS A 344 13.70 -25.79 0.66
CA LYS A 344 13.37 -25.74 2.09
C LYS A 344 12.28 -24.69 2.34
N ASN A 345 11.28 -25.06 3.12
CA ASN A 345 10.12 -24.22 3.42
C ASN A 345 10.38 -23.47 4.73
N SER A 346 11.22 -22.45 4.71
CA SER A 346 11.43 -21.58 5.87
C SER A 346 10.80 -20.22 5.63
N ASP A 347 10.14 -19.71 6.64
CA ASP A 347 9.57 -18.38 6.63
C ASP A 347 10.68 -17.34 6.91
N TYR A 348 11.08 -16.58 5.90
CA TYR A 348 12.13 -15.55 6.01
C TYR A 348 11.85 -14.47 7.06
N ARG A 349 10.62 -14.38 7.56
CA ARG A 349 10.21 -13.43 8.60
C ARG A 349 10.59 -13.92 10.00
N VAL A 350 10.79 -15.21 10.15
CA VAL A 350 11.03 -15.83 11.47
C VAL A 350 12.24 -15.26 12.20
N PRO A 351 13.42 -15.03 11.58
CA PRO A 351 14.52 -14.39 12.28
C PRO A 351 14.12 -13.02 12.86
N PHE A 352 13.44 -12.18 12.09
CA PHE A 352 12.99 -10.88 12.55
C PHE A 352 11.98 -11.00 13.70
N VAL A 353 11.00 -11.88 13.59
CA VAL A 353 9.98 -12.12 14.63
C VAL A 353 10.61 -12.64 15.93
N LYS A 354 11.70 -13.41 15.84
CA LYS A 354 12.48 -13.86 17.00
C LYS A 354 13.40 -12.78 17.59
N GLY A 355 13.51 -11.61 17.01
CA GLY A 355 14.47 -10.58 17.39
C GLY A 355 15.89 -10.82 16.85
N ASN A 356 16.07 -11.77 15.95
CA ASN A 356 17.36 -12.18 15.37
C ASN A 356 17.62 -11.55 13.99
N ALA A 357 16.98 -10.41 13.68
CA ALA A 357 17.32 -9.64 12.48
C ALA A 357 17.14 -8.15 12.72
N ILE A 358 18.00 -7.32 12.11
CA ILE A 358 17.97 -5.87 12.25
C ILE A 358 16.83 -5.30 11.40
N PHE A 359 16.73 -5.73 10.14
CA PHE A 359 15.71 -5.26 9.19
C PHE A 359 14.96 -6.43 8.55
N CYS A 360 13.67 -6.21 8.28
CA CYS A 360 12.84 -7.11 7.49
C CYS A 360 12.01 -6.32 6.47
N GLN A 361 12.22 -6.58 5.18
CA GLN A 361 11.36 -6.03 4.15
C GLN A 361 10.16 -6.92 3.93
N GLU A 362 8.99 -6.38 4.22
CA GLU A 362 7.70 -7.02 3.97
C GLU A 362 6.63 -5.95 3.75
N ARG A 363 5.45 -6.41 3.36
CA ARG A 363 4.27 -5.57 3.28
C ARG A 363 3.73 -5.23 4.66
N CYS A 364 2.96 -4.16 4.77
CA CYS A 364 2.43 -3.66 6.05
C CYS A 364 1.69 -4.71 6.87
N TYR A 365 1.15 -5.75 6.27
CA TYR A 365 0.50 -6.85 6.99
C TYR A 365 1.41 -7.56 8.02
N LEU A 366 2.74 -7.40 7.92
CA LEU A 366 3.68 -8.03 8.85
C LEU A 366 3.35 -7.66 10.30
N ALA A 367 3.03 -6.39 10.57
CA ALA A 367 2.68 -5.93 11.91
C ALA A 367 1.52 -6.74 12.49
N GLU A 368 0.39 -6.74 11.80
CA GLU A 368 -0.81 -7.45 12.26
C GLU A 368 -0.62 -8.95 12.39
N ASN A 369 0.03 -9.56 11.40
CA ASN A 369 0.08 -11.02 11.32
C ASN A 369 1.20 -11.65 12.13
N TYR A 370 2.23 -10.89 12.51
CA TYR A 370 3.43 -11.45 13.13
C TYR A 370 3.96 -10.68 14.33
N LEU A 371 3.85 -9.34 14.36
CA LEU A 371 4.52 -8.54 15.40
C LEU A 371 3.59 -8.20 16.56
N ILE A 372 2.31 -7.96 16.28
CA ILE A 372 1.32 -7.61 17.30
C ILE A 372 0.77 -8.88 17.96
N GLY A 373 0.66 -8.88 19.29
CA GLY A 373 0.00 -9.96 20.03
C GLY A 373 -1.50 -10.00 19.75
N LYS A 374 -2.02 -11.21 19.52
CA LYS A 374 -3.45 -11.49 19.33
C LYS A 374 -3.86 -12.66 20.21
N GLU A 375 -5.17 -12.93 20.31
CA GLU A 375 -5.67 -14.12 21.01
C GLU A 375 -4.99 -15.38 20.47
N GLY A 376 -4.31 -16.12 21.37
CA GLY A 376 -3.56 -17.33 21.03
C GLY A 376 -2.15 -17.13 20.44
N ARG A 377 -1.67 -15.87 20.33
CA ARG A 377 -0.30 -15.56 19.91
C ARG A 377 0.23 -14.35 20.67
N ASP A 378 1.38 -14.51 21.34
CA ASP A 378 2.11 -13.39 21.93
C ASP A 378 2.67 -12.48 20.82
N GLY A 379 2.80 -11.17 21.10
CA GLY A 379 3.53 -10.24 20.26
C GLY A 379 5.04 -10.40 20.42
N VAL A 380 5.81 -9.68 19.61
CA VAL A 380 7.26 -9.63 19.77
C VAL A 380 7.64 -8.84 21.04
N ASP A 381 8.77 -9.20 21.66
CA ASP A 381 9.24 -8.62 22.92
C ASP A 381 10.17 -7.40 22.73
N PHE A 382 10.33 -6.92 21.50
CA PHE A 382 11.20 -5.80 21.15
C PHE A 382 10.42 -4.65 20.52
N ASN A 383 10.97 -3.45 20.58
CA ASN A 383 10.43 -2.27 19.92
C ASN A 383 10.80 -2.31 18.43
N TYR A 384 9.82 -2.09 17.57
CA TYR A 384 10.05 -2.02 16.13
C TYR A 384 9.53 -0.71 15.54
N GLY A 385 10.05 -0.37 14.38
CA GLY A 385 9.59 0.74 13.57
C GLY A 385 9.42 0.35 12.12
N VAL A 386 8.89 1.28 11.32
CA VAL A 386 8.69 1.11 9.90
C VAL A 386 9.38 2.24 9.13
N LEU A 387 9.82 1.94 7.92
CA LEU A 387 10.52 2.85 7.02
C LEU A 387 9.98 2.67 5.60
N PRO A 388 10.02 3.71 4.75
CA PRO A 388 9.82 3.52 3.32
C PRO A 388 10.94 2.67 2.70
N THR A 389 10.69 2.10 1.53
CA THR A 389 11.75 1.52 0.71
C THR A 389 12.86 2.56 0.49
N PRO A 390 14.16 2.20 0.65
CA PRO A 390 15.26 3.17 0.53
C PRO A 390 15.32 3.83 -0.85
N LEU A 391 15.84 5.04 -0.89
CA LEU A 391 16.19 5.74 -2.14
C LEU A 391 17.30 4.96 -2.88
N PHE A 392 17.31 5.03 -4.20
CA PHE A 392 18.40 4.45 -5.01
C PHE A 392 19.77 5.05 -4.63
N ASP A 393 19.80 6.38 -4.53
CA ASP A 393 20.95 7.19 -4.10
C ASP A 393 20.47 8.54 -3.57
N GLU A 394 21.38 9.39 -3.13
CA GLU A 394 21.12 10.74 -2.60
C GLU A 394 20.56 11.71 -3.64
N ASN A 395 20.64 11.41 -4.93
CA ASN A 395 20.09 12.25 -6.00
C ASN A 395 18.59 12.03 -6.18
N GLN A 396 18.07 10.89 -5.76
CA GLN A 396 16.62 10.62 -5.78
C GLN A 396 15.92 11.51 -4.75
N LYS A 397 14.92 12.28 -5.18
CA LYS A 397 14.26 13.29 -4.34
C LYS A 397 13.14 12.74 -3.47
N ASN A 398 12.41 11.76 -3.97
CA ASN A 398 11.21 11.26 -3.31
C ASN A 398 11.31 9.76 -3.07
N TYR A 399 10.79 9.32 -1.93
CA TYR A 399 10.50 7.91 -1.69
C TYR A 399 9.37 7.47 -2.61
N ILE A 400 9.34 6.20 -2.96
CA ILE A 400 8.33 5.59 -3.81
C ILE A 400 7.95 4.25 -3.18
N THR A 401 6.67 4.07 -2.90
CA THR A 401 6.14 2.88 -2.24
C THR A 401 5.49 1.95 -3.25
N CYS A 402 6.09 0.80 -3.47
CA CYS A 402 5.55 -0.24 -4.33
C CYS A 402 4.40 -0.97 -3.64
N LEU A 403 3.31 -1.24 -4.36
CA LEU A 403 2.24 -2.12 -3.89
C LEU A 403 2.54 -3.59 -4.17
N GLY A 404 2.21 -4.46 -3.22
CA GLY A 404 2.07 -5.89 -3.47
C GLY A 404 0.90 -6.15 -4.43
N ASN A 405 1.05 -7.15 -5.29
CA ASN A 405 0.04 -7.41 -6.34
C ASN A 405 -1.39 -7.70 -5.85
N PRO A 406 -1.64 -8.32 -4.67
CA PRO A 406 -3.00 -8.69 -4.25
C PRO A 406 -3.88 -7.52 -3.75
N PHE A 407 -3.76 -6.33 -4.30
CA PHE A 407 -4.69 -5.23 -4.03
C PHE A 407 -5.83 -5.22 -5.06
N SER A 408 -6.95 -4.62 -4.69
CA SER A 408 -8.13 -4.55 -5.55
C SER A 408 -8.12 -3.34 -6.45
N LEU A 409 -8.52 -3.59 -7.69
CA LEU A 409 -8.89 -2.57 -8.67
C LEU A 409 -10.39 -2.64 -8.94
N TYR A 410 -11.04 -1.49 -8.94
CA TYR A 410 -12.48 -1.32 -9.11
C TYR A 410 -12.78 -0.77 -10.50
N SER A 411 -13.79 -1.29 -11.14
CA SER A 411 -14.21 -0.86 -12.47
C SER A 411 -15.72 -0.93 -12.63
N ILE A 412 -16.24 -0.18 -13.59
CA ILE A 412 -17.60 -0.33 -14.09
C ILE A 412 -17.58 -1.36 -15.23
N SER A 413 -18.44 -2.37 -15.13
CA SER A 413 -18.63 -3.35 -16.19
C SER A 413 -19.05 -2.68 -17.50
N ARG A 414 -18.44 -3.06 -18.61
CA ARG A 414 -18.88 -2.60 -19.93
C ARG A 414 -20.24 -3.19 -20.33
N GLY A 415 -20.68 -4.25 -19.64
CA GLY A 415 -21.98 -4.86 -19.82
C GLY A 415 -23.13 -4.09 -19.18
N CYS A 416 -22.89 -3.18 -18.23
CA CYS A 416 -23.91 -2.39 -17.55
C CYS A 416 -24.70 -1.51 -18.54
N LYS A 417 -25.90 -1.12 -18.17
CA LYS A 417 -26.74 -0.25 -19.00
C LYS A 417 -26.20 1.19 -19.02
N ASP A 418 -26.31 1.85 -20.17
CA ASP A 418 -25.77 3.20 -20.33
C ASP A 418 -26.47 4.24 -19.44
N ASP A 419 -27.76 4.05 -19.12
CA ASP A 419 -28.53 4.92 -18.23
C ASP A 419 -28.23 4.70 -16.74
N GLU A 420 -27.42 3.71 -16.41
CA GLU A 420 -26.95 3.41 -15.04
C GLU A 420 -25.53 3.93 -14.76
N VAL A 421 -24.77 4.33 -15.77
CA VAL A 421 -23.35 4.72 -15.63
C VAL A 421 -23.16 5.88 -14.64
N ASP A 422 -24.04 6.88 -14.65
CA ASP A 422 -23.98 7.99 -13.68
C ASP A 422 -24.17 7.51 -12.24
N MET A 423 -25.07 6.55 -12.02
CA MET A 423 -25.26 5.95 -10.69
C MET A 423 -24.02 5.17 -10.26
N LEU A 424 -23.40 4.43 -11.18
CA LEU A 424 -22.21 3.65 -10.90
C LEU A 424 -20.98 4.54 -10.66
N GLY A 425 -20.89 5.69 -11.32
CA GLY A 425 -19.89 6.71 -11.02
C GLY A 425 -20.07 7.29 -9.62
N ALA A 426 -21.31 7.66 -9.24
CA ALA A 426 -21.62 8.10 -7.89
C ALA A 426 -21.37 7.00 -6.84
N PHE A 427 -21.59 5.74 -7.20
CA PHE A 427 -21.26 4.60 -6.34
C PHE A 427 -19.75 4.52 -6.06
N ILE A 428 -18.91 4.56 -7.08
CA ILE A 428 -17.44 4.50 -6.92
C ILE A 428 -16.95 5.67 -6.07
N GLU A 429 -17.45 6.88 -6.33
CA GLU A 429 -17.06 8.07 -5.57
C GLU A 429 -17.46 7.96 -4.10
N CYS A 430 -18.74 7.64 -3.83
CA CYS A 430 -19.24 7.47 -2.48
C CYS A 430 -18.52 6.34 -1.74
N TRP A 431 -18.30 5.20 -2.40
CA TRP A 431 -17.56 4.05 -1.84
C TRP A 431 -16.14 4.44 -1.43
N SER A 432 -15.43 5.17 -2.28
CA SER A 432 -14.06 5.60 -2.02
C SER A 432 -13.99 6.64 -0.91
N SER A 433 -14.88 7.63 -0.93
CA SER A 433 -15.02 8.67 0.09
C SER A 433 -15.39 8.10 1.47
N GLU A 434 -16.36 7.19 1.53
CA GLU A 434 -16.75 6.53 2.77
C GLU A 434 -15.65 5.59 3.30
N SER A 435 -14.88 4.97 2.41
CA SER A 435 -13.72 4.18 2.79
C SER A 435 -12.62 5.04 3.41
N TYR A 436 -12.31 6.20 2.81
CA TYR A 436 -11.37 7.18 3.33
C TYR A 436 -11.71 7.64 4.76
N ARG A 437 -13.01 7.79 5.06
CA ARG A 437 -13.49 8.27 6.36
C ARG A 437 -13.70 7.16 7.40
N LYS A 438 -13.87 5.91 6.99
CA LYS A 438 -14.24 4.80 7.89
C LYS A 438 -13.24 3.65 7.88
N THR A 439 -13.05 2.99 6.74
CA THR A 439 -12.27 1.75 6.69
C THR A 439 -10.78 2.00 6.74
N THR A 440 -10.30 3.08 6.13
CA THR A 440 -8.88 3.47 6.18
C THR A 440 -8.43 3.82 7.59
N PRO A 441 -9.11 4.70 8.35
CA PRO A 441 -8.75 4.95 9.75
C PRO A 441 -8.81 3.70 10.62
N ALA A 442 -9.85 2.86 10.46
CA ALA A 442 -9.98 1.62 11.22
C ALA A 442 -8.81 0.66 10.97
N LEU A 443 -8.36 0.53 9.72
CA LEU A 443 -7.19 -0.28 9.39
C LEU A 443 -5.93 0.28 10.07
N PHE A 444 -5.70 1.59 9.99
CA PHE A 444 -4.53 2.22 10.62
C PHE A 444 -4.54 2.09 12.13
N GLU A 445 -5.67 2.35 12.76
CA GLU A 445 -5.79 2.34 14.22
C GLU A 445 -5.62 0.94 14.83
N VAL A 446 -6.14 -0.08 14.16
CA VAL A 446 -6.21 -1.45 14.70
C VAL A 446 -5.00 -2.28 14.28
N ASN A 447 -4.66 -2.28 13.00
CA ASN A 447 -3.69 -3.21 12.45
C ASN A 447 -2.26 -2.70 12.48
N MET A 448 -2.07 -1.40 12.50
CA MET A 448 -0.74 -0.80 12.49
C MET A 448 -0.37 -0.23 13.85
N GLN A 449 -1.29 -0.27 14.83
CA GLN A 449 -1.13 0.31 16.16
C GLN A 449 -0.57 1.75 16.15
N LEU A 450 -0.88 2.52 15.11
CA LEU A 450 -0.52 3.93 15.08
C LEU A 450 -1.13 4.71 16.25
N LYS A 451 -2.26 4.21 16.79
CA LYS A 451 -2.84 4.69 18.04
C LYS A 451 -1.89 4.53 19.24
N TYR A 452 -0.95 3.60 19.16
CA TYR A 452 0.07 3.31 20.18
C TYR A 452 1.50 3.64 19.71
N ALA A 453 1.69 4.05 18.47
CA ALA A 453 2.89 4.76 18.09
C ALA A 453 2.87 6.10 18.84
N GLN A 454 3.26 6.05 20.11
CA GLN A 454 3.44 7.23 20.96
C GLN A 454 4.52 8.16 20.38
N ASP A 455 5.16 7.72 19.32
CA ASP A 455 6.16 8.43 18.57
C ASP A 455 5.54 8.98 17.27
N SER A 456 5.40 10.29 17.20
CA SER A 456 4.97 11.02 16.00
C SER A 456 5.82 10.70 14.75
N VAL A 457 7.02 10.18 14.93
CA VAL A 457 7.95 9.82 13.85
C VAL A 457 7.49 8.54 13.13
N ASP A 458 7.03 7.51 13.85
CA ASP A 458 6.51 6.29 13.18
C ASP A 458 5.27 6.62 12.32
N ALA A 459 4.39 7.50 12.79
CA ALA A 459 3.25 7.98 12.00
C ALA A 459 3.70 8.69 10.72
N GLN A 460 4.73 9.55 10.80
CA GLN A 460 5.30 10.22 9.63
C GLN A 460 5.89 9.24 8.60
N MET A 461 6.52 8.15 9.05
CA MET A 461 7.04 7.11 8.14
C MET A 461 5.91 6.44 7.36
N PHE A 462 4.79 6.14 8.01
CA PHE A 462 3.61 5.61 7.34
C PHE A 462 2.99 6.60 6.35
N ASP A 463 2.91 7.88 6.72
CA ASP A 463 2.40 8.93 5.83
C ASP A 463 3.27 9.04 4.57
N ILE A 464 4.60 8.96 4.71
CA ILE A 464 5.50 8.90 3.56
C ILE A 464 5.15 7.70 2.67
N CYS A 465 5.00 6.52 3.25
CA CYS A 465 4.65 5.31 2.49
C CYS A 465 3.29 5.46 1.81
N LYS A 466 2.24 5.89 2.52
CA LYS A 466 0.88 6.05 2.00
C LYS A 466 0.84 7.06 0.85
N ASN A 467 1.47 8.22 1.03
CA ASN A 467 1.42 9.32 0.06
C ASN A 467 2.27 9.08 -1.20
N THR A 468 3.08 8.01 -1.21
CA THR A 468 3.97 7.67 -2.34
C THR A 468 3.64 6.32 -2.97
N ILE A 469 2.43 5.80 -2.69
CA ILE A 469 1.94 4.54 -3.25
C ILE A 469 1.90 4.61 -4.77
N THR A 470 2.48 3.59 -5.41
CA THR A 470 2.40 3.39 -6.86
C THR A 470 2.38 1.90 -7.21
N THR A 471 2.02 1.61 -8.44
CA THR A 471 2.17 0.29 -9.06
C THR A 471 2.80 0.44 -10.44
N ASP A 472 2.76 -0.62 -11.25
CA ASP A 472 3.28 -0.61 -12.62
C ASP A 472 2.40 -1.52 -13.49
N LEU A 473 2.08 -1.08 -14.70
CA LEU A 473 1.27 -1.90 -15.63
C LEU A 473 1.95 -3.23 -15.96
N GLY A 474 3.27 -3.34 -15.90
CA GLY A 474 3.99 -4.59 -16.03
C GLY A 474 3.67 -5.58 -14.90
N ARG A 475 3.27 -5.08 -13.73
CA ARG A 475 2.78 -5.89 -12.61
C ARG A 475 1.31 -6.27 -12.81
N VAL A 476 0.48 -5.34 -13.23
CA VAL A 476 -0.95 -5.54 -13.53
C VAL A 476 -1.13 -6.57 -14.66
N PHE A 477 -0.33 -6.45 -15.72
CA PHE A 477 -0.35 -7.39 -16.86
C PHE A 477 0.62 -8.57 -16.73
N SER A 478 1.22 -8.80 -15.56
CA SER A 478 2.32 -9.75 -15.42
C SER A 478 1.96 -11.18 -15.81
N LYS A 479 0.70 -11.61 -15.67
CA LYS A 479 0.24 -12.93 -16.15
C LYS A 479 0.34 -13.08 -17.66
N ASP A 480 0.03 -12.04 -18.42
CA ASP A 480 0.14 -12.02 -19.87
C ASP A 480 1.57 -11.64 -20.34
N LEU A 481 2.37 -11.04 -19.45
CA LEU A 481 3.76 -10.67 -19.67
C LEU A 481 4.77 -11.62 -18.99
N ASN A 482 4.45 -12.91 -18.92
CA ASN A 482 5.35 -13.95 -18.43
C ASN A 482 5.97 -13.65 -17.06
N MET A 483 5.19 -13.10 -16.14
CA MET A 483 5.59 -12.70 -14.78
C MET A 483 6.77 -11.70 -14.78
N MET A 484 6.66 -10.67 -15.61
CA MET A 484 7.70 -9.68 -15.89
C MET A 484 8.39 -9.12 -14.66
N SER A 485 7.63 -8.74 -13.64
CA SER A 485 8.20 -8.18 -12.40
C SER A 485 9.12 -9.18 -11.70
N GLU A 486 8.75 -10.46 -11.71
CA GLU A 486 9.53 -11.52 -11.06
C GLU A 486 10.83 -11.88 -11.81
N LEU A 487 10.93 -11.58 -13.10
CA LEU A 487 12.14 -11.88 -13.89
C LEU A 487 13.35 -11.10 -13.34
N TRP A 488 13.17 -9.82 -13.09
CA TRP A 488 14.21 -8.96 -12.55
C TRP A 488 14.53 -9.30 -11.09
N SER A 489 13.50 -9.45 -10.27
CA SER A 489 13.65 -9.74 -8.83
C SER A 489 14.34 -11.07 -8.57
N ARG A 490 14.03 -12.11 -9.36
CA ARG A 490 14.74 -13.39 -9.30
C ARG A 490 16.20 -13.26 -9.71
N ALA A 491 16.50 -12.47 -10.75
CA ALA A 491 17.88 -12.23 -11.16
C ALA A 491 18.66 -11.51 -10.05
N ALA A 492 18.08 -10.49 -9.39
CA ALA A 492 18.69 -9.79 -8.28
C ALA A 492 18.90 -10.70 -7.06
N SER A 493 17.90 -11.48 -6.65
CA SER A 493 17.99 -12.38 -5.48
C SER A 493 18.91 -13.58 -5.67
N THR A 494 19.39 -13.83 -6.90
CA THR A 494 20.33 -14.91 -7.24
C THR A 494 21.65 -14.41 -7.82
N ASN A 495 21.86 -13.10 -7.81
CA ASN A 495 23.04 -12.43 -8.40
C ASN A 495 23.31 -12.87 -9.86
N ALA A 496 22.25 -12.96 -10.67
CA ALA A 496 22.35 -13.42 -12.05
C ALA A 496 22.76 -12.27 -12.99
N ASN A 497 23.40 -12.63 -14.11
CA ASN A 497 23.80 -11.66 -15.12
C ASN A 497 22.59 -11.08 -15.87
N TRP A 498 22.18 -9.87 -15.48
CA TRP A 498 21.01 -9.19 -16.06
C TRP A 498 21.26 -8.56 -17.43
N SER A 499 22.48 -8.04 -17.65
CA SER A 499 22.84 -7.36 -18.91
C SER A 499 22.51 -8.17 -20.16
N SER A 500 22.72 -9.48 -20.11
CA SER A 500 22.43 -10.41 -21.21
C SER A 500 20.98 -10.91 -21.15
N GLN A 501 20.53 -11.36 -19.99
CA GLN A 501 19.19 -11.93 -19.81
C GLN A 501 18.09 -10.90 -20.06
N GLY A 502 18.24 -9.67 -19.55
CA GLY A 502 17.28 -8.59 -19.69
C GLY A 502 16.97 -8.25 -21.14
N LYS A 503 18.00 -8.23 -22.03
CA LYS A 503 17.81 -8.00 -23.48
C LYS A 503 16.98 -9.11 -24.13
N THR A 504 17.24 -10.36 -23.75
CA THR A 504 16.49 -11.51 -24.25
C THR A 504 15.04 -11.44 -23.79
N TYR A 505 14.82 -11.20 -22.49
CA TYR A 505 13.47 -11.03 -21.93
C TYR A 505 12.74 -9.85 -22.57
N LYS A 506 13.37 -8.68 -22.73
CA LYS A 506 12.74 -7.51 -23.38
C LYS A 506 12.21 -7.84 -24.76
N THR A 507 12.92 -8.65 -25.56
CA THR A 507 12.46 -9.10 -26.88
C THR A 507 11.20 -9.95 -26.79
N VAL A 508 11.15 -10.91 -25.86
CA VAL A 508 9.98 -11.76 -25.63
C VAL A 508 8.79 -10.93 -25.15
N LEU A 509 9.04 -10.05 -24.15
CA LEU A 509 8.01 -9.20 -23.56
C LEU A 509 7.38 -8.24 -24.58
N ASN A 510 8.16 -7.68 -25.50
CA ASN A 510 7.63 -6.85 -26.59
C ASN A 510 6.68 -7.64 -27.52
N ASN A 511 6.92 -8.93 -27.71
CA ASN A 511 6.02 -9.76 -28.51
C ASN A 511 4.73 -10.10 -27.75
N LEU A 512 4.82 -10.40 -26.45
CA LEU A 512 3.65 -10.63 -25.60
C LEU A 512 2.79 -9.36 -25.47
N LEU A 513 3.43 -8.21 -25.31
CA LEU A 513 2.73 -6.92 -25.20
C LEU A 513 1.88 -6.61 -26.44
N LYS A 514 2.30 -7.00 -27.64
CA LYS A 514 1.51 -6.80 -28.87
C LYS A 514 0.10 -7.39 -28.77
N SER A 515 -0.04 -8.56 -28.15
CA SER A 515 -1.35 -9.19 -27.97
C SER A 515 -2.25 -8.39 -27.01
N ILE A 516 -1.67 -7.82 -25.97
CA ILE A 516 -2.38 -6.95 -25.02
C ILE A 516 -2.82 -5.66 -25.73
N LEU A 517 -1.93 -5.01 -26.48
CA LEU A 517 -2.22 -3.79 -27.24
C LEU A 517 -3.35 -4.00 -28.27
N GLN A 518 -3.30 -5.11 -29.00
CA GLN A 518 -4.39 -5.48 -29.94
C GLN A 518 -5.74 -5.64 -29.25
N GLY A 519 -5.77 -6.04 -27.99
CA GLY A 519 -6.97 -6.09 -27.19
C GLY A 519 -7.58 -4.70 -26.97
N PHE A 520 -6.77 -3.73 -26.63
CA PHE A 520 -7.21 -2.34 -26.44
C PHE A 520 -7.55 -1.60 -27.74
N GLU A 521 -6.90 -1.93 -28.85
CA GLU A 521 -7.18 -1.33 -30.16
C GLU A 521 -8.53 -1.78 -30.74
N LYS A 522 -9.03 -2.97 -30.35
CA LYS A 522 -10.31 -3.53 -30.81
C LYS A 522 -11.50 -3.05 -29.99
N ASN A 523 -11.27 -2.54 -28.80
CA ASN A 523 -12.27 -2.16 -27.80
C ASN A 523 -12.36 -0.64 -27.63
#